data_95460cbf543e4c1d9a071134a81fdef7
#
_entry.id   95460cbf543e4c1d9a071134a81fdef7
#
_cell.length_a   1.000
_cell.length_b   1.000
_cell.length_c   1.000
_cell.angle_alpha   90.00
_cell.angle_beta   90.00
_cell.angle_gamma   90.00
#
_symmetry.space_group_name_H-M   'P 1'
#
loop_
_entity.id
_entity.type
_entity.pdbx_description
1 polymer ?
#
loop_
_entity_poly.entity_id
_entity_poly.type
_entity_poly.pdbx_seq_one_letter_code
_entity_poly.pdbx_strand_id
1 'polypeptide(L)'
;MDKAIQNILTTFRDQQRRDGRGSYHFQRVTERVTGHDDQRRLGQSGETGRTDCIFFRPSDDATTFQFLIPSNFFAVSSLRKAAEILTEVNNRPELAKECTDLAGEVETALRKYATYNHPKYGTIYAFEVDGFGNHLLMDDANVPSLIALPY
;
A
#
# COMPACT_ATOMS: atom_id res chain seq x y z
N MET A 1 -19.26 13.13 -1.40
CA MET A 1 -18.61 11.82 -1.55
C MET A 1 -17.60 11.82 -2.70
N ASP A 2 -17.96 12.22 -3.91
CA ASP A 2 -17.09 12.20 -5.10
C ASP A 2 -15.71 12.86 -4.87
N LYS A 3 -15.70 14.07 -4.32
CA LYS A 3 -14.44 14.79 -4.00
C LYS A 3 -13.55 14.02 -3.02
N ALA A 4 -14.12 13.32 -2.05
CA ALA A 4 -13.35 12.51 -1.11
C ALA A 4 -12.70 11.32 -1.81
N ILE A 5 -13.46 10.61 -2.65
CA ILE A 5 -12.92 9.48 -3.44
C ILE A 5 -11.84 9.96 -4.42
N GLN A 6 -12.05 11.07 -5.12
CA GLN A 6 -11.04 11.67 -5.98
C GLN A 6 -9.75 12.01 -5.24
N ASN A 7 -9.87 12.57 -4.03
CA ASN A 7 -8.70 12.85 -3.20
C ASN A 7 -7.96 11.56 -2.80
N ILE A 8 -8.69 10.49 -2.45
CA ILE A 8 -8.08 9.19 -2.13
C ILE A 8 -7.34 8.64 -3.35
N LEU A 9 -7.96 8.62 -4.52
CA LEU A 9 -7.34 8.14 -5.75
C LEU A 9 -6.08 8.95 -6.11
N THR A 10 -6.15 10.27 -5.98
CA THR A 10 -5.01 11.16 -6.22
C THR A 10 -3.88 10.86 -5.25
N THR A 11 -4.19 10.73 -3.95
CA THR A 11 -3.19 10.43 -2.92
C THR A 11 -2.53 9.07 -3.15
N PHE A 12 -3.31 8.03 -3.47
CA PHE A 12 -2.75 6.70 -3.74
C PHE A 12 -1.84 6.72 -4.97
N ARG A 13 -2.28 7.36 -6.09
CA ARG A 13 -1.44 7.52 -7.28
C ARG A 13 -0.15 8.28 -7.00
N ASP A 14 -0.21 9.34 -6.19
CA ASP A 14 0.96 10.12 -5.77
C ASP A 14 1.92 9.25 -4.91
N GLN A 15 1.38 8.43 -4.00
CA GLN A 15 2.16 7.52 -3.17
C GLN A 15 2.75 6.32 -3.93
N GLN A 16 2.28 6.00 -5.12
CA GLN A 16 2.96 5.03 -6.00
C GLN A 16 4.33 5.54 -6.49
N ARG A 17 4.59 6.83 -6.43
CA ARG A 17 5.87 7.49 -6.72
C ARG A 17 6.48 7.12 -8.08
N ARG A 18 5.64 6.92 -9.09
CA ARG A 18 6.06 6.55 -10.45
C ARG A 18 7.00 7.56 -11.09
N ASP A 19 6.73 8.84 -10.85
CA ASP A 19 7.44 9.97 -11.47
C ASP A 19 8.35 10.70 -10.49
N GLY A 20 8.69 10.08 -9.35
CA GLY A 20 9.54 10.67 -8.32
C GLY A 20 8.91 10.71 -6.93
N ARG A 21 9.38 11.63 -6.09
CA ARG A 21 9.03 11.67 -4.66
C ARG A 21 7.56 11.96 -4.35
N GLY A 22 6.77 12.44 -5.27
CA GLY A 22 5.43 12.93 -4.99
C GLY A 22 5.40 14.22 -4.16
N SER A 23 4.20 14.75 -3.93
CA SER A 23 3.99 16.02 -3.22
C SER A 23 3.88 15.86 -1.70
N TYR A 24 3.70 14.64 -1.21
CA TYR A 24 3.49 14.37 0.21
C TYR A 24 4.81 14.32 0.99
N HIS A 25 4.94 15.20 1.99
CA HIS A 25 6.15 15.38 2.80
C HIS A 25 5.83 15.34 4.29
N PHE A 26 5.26 14.24 4.78
CA PHE A 26 5.08 14.06 6.21
C PHE A 26 6.40 13.64 6.86
N GLN A 27 6.76 14.29 7.95
CA GLN A 27 7.88 13.90 8.79
C GLN A 27 7.44 13.88 10.25
N ARG A 28 7.56 12.73 10.90
CA ARG A 28 7.34 12.63 12.33
C ARG A 28 8.58 13.10 13.07
N VAL A 29 8.40 14.05 13.98
CA VAL A 29 9.45 14.43 14.95
C VAL A 29 9.25 13.58 16.20
N THR A 30 10.18 12.68 16.49
CA THR A 30 10.13 11.78 17.64
C THR A 30 11.53 11.45 18.14
N GLU A 31 11.67 11.23 19.44
CA GLU A 31 12.92 10.76 20.06
C GLU A 31 13.08 9.23 19.97
N ARG A 32 12.02 8.51 19.56
CA ARG A 32 12.05 7.05 19.43
C ARG A 32 12.66 6.64 18.10
N VAL A 33 13.68 5.79 18.15
CA VAL A 33 14.37 5.27 16.94
C VAL A 33 13.42 4.56 15.99
N THR A 34 12.44 3.81 16.50
CA THR A 34 11.43 3.09 15.72
C THR A 34 10.37 4.02 15.10
N GLY A 35 10.28 5.25 15.54
CA GLY A 35 9.34 6.26 15.06
C GLY A 35 9.95 7.22 14.01
N HIS A 36 11.22 7.06 13.67
CA HIS A 36 11.86 7.88 12.63
C HIS A 36 11.59 7.29 11.26
N ASP A 37 10.90 8.07 10.43
CA ASP A 37 10.92 7.89 8.99
C ASP A 37 12.25 8.47 8.46
N ASP A 38 13.18 7.59 8.09
CA ASP A 38 14.38 8.05 7.40
C ASP A 38 14.03 8.33 5.93
N GLN A 39 13.54 9.55 5.68
CA GLN A 39 13.18 10.03 4.34
C GLN A 39 14.30 9.87 3.29
N ARG A 40 15.54 9.59 3.69
CA ARG A 40 16.64 9.30 2.77
C ARG A 40 16.46 7.97 2.04
N ARG A 41 15.68 7.03 2.61
CA ARG A 41 15.35 5.76 1.96
C ARG A 41 14.31 5.90 0.83
N LEU A 42 13.65 7.05 0.75
CA LEU A 42 12.60 7.35 -0.22
C LEU A 42 13.11 7.79 -1.59
N GLY A 43 14.41 7.70 -1.85
CA GLY A 43 15.06 8.29 -3.02
C GLY A 43 15.07 7.47 -4.29
N GLN A 44 14.58 6.24 -4.29
CA GLN A 44 14.61 5.40 -5.49
C GLN A 44 13.20 4.95 -5.85
N SER A 45 12.73 5.39 -7.02
CA SER A 45 11.62 4.77 -7.72
C SER A 45 12.03 3.32 -8.04
N GLY A 46 11.59 2.38 -7.23
CA GLY A 46 11.76 0.96 -7.53
C GLY A 46 10.89 0.56 -8.72
N GLU A 47 11.24 -0.53 -9.39
CA GLU A 47 10.41 -1.14 -10.44
C GLU A 47 8.99 -1.50 -10.00
N THR A 48 8.67 -1.37 -8.71
CA THR A 48 7.36 -1.63 -8.11
C THR A 48 6.35 -0.51 -8.28
N GLY A 49 6.60 0.49 -9.09
CA GLY A 49 5.82 1.72 -9.29
C GLY A 49 4.28 1.61 -9.35
N ARG A 50 3.67 0.64 -8.67
CA ARG A 50 2.23 0.38 -8.64
C ARG A 50 1.69 -0.05 -7.26
N THR A 51 2.53 -0.08 -6.23
CA THR A 51 2.11 -0.27 -4.83
C THR A 51 2.27 1.04 -4.07
N ASP A 52 1.37 1.30 -3.12
CA ASP A 52 1.41 2.54 -2.37
C ASP A 52 2.49 2.47 -1.28
N CYS A 53 3.35 3.51 -1.24
CA CYS A 53 4.34 3.68 -0.18
C CYS A 53 3.64 4.02 1.13
N ILE A 54 4.00 3.31 2.19
CA ILE A 54 3.46 3.49 3.54
C ILE A 54 4.63 3.63 4.50
N PHE A 55 4.62 4.69 5.31
CA PHE A 55 5.76 5.05 6.16
C PHE A 55 5.65 4.48 7.57
N PHE A 56 4.44 4.20 8.02
CA PHE A 56 4.17 3.71 9.35
C PHE A 56 3.26 2.50 9.30
N ARG A 57 3.56 1.52 10.15
CA ARG A 57 2.70 0.38 10.40
C ARG A 57 1.46 0.82 11.18
N PRO A 58 0.40 0.01 11.24
CA PRO A 58 -0.75 0.26 12.12
C PRO A 58 -0.38 0.39 13.61
N SER A 59 0.77 -0.17 14.03
CA SER A 59 1.35 -0.04 15.36
C SER A 59 2.04 1.30 15.64
N ASP A 60 2.06 2.21 14.68
CA ASP A 60 2.83 3.46 14.73
C ASP A 60 4.36 3.31 14.59
N ASP A 61 4.86 2.11 14.43
CA ASP A 61 6.27 1.88 14.12
C ASP A 61 6.57 2.25 12.65
N ALA A 62 7.77 2.78 12.41
CA ALA A 62 8.23 3.05 11.05
C ALA A 62 8.39 1.75 10.26
N THR A 63 8.00 1.74 8.99
CA THR A 63 8.25 0.62 8.09
C THR A 63 9.74 0.46 7.81
N THR A 64 10.21 -0.79 7.71
CA THR A 64 11.57 -1.10 7.28
C THR A 64 11.70 -0.98 5.76
N PHE A 65 10.73 -1.50 5.05
CA PHE A 65 10.57 -1.34 3.61
C PHE A 65 9.28 -0.58 3.30
N GLN A 66 9.32 0.23 2.27
CA GLN A 66 8.28 1.21 1.96
C GLN A 66 6.93 0.64 1.54
N PHE A 67 6.86 -0.63 1.13
CA PHE A 67 5.61 -1.24 0.69
C PHE A 67 5.10 -2.23 1.73
N LEU A 68 4.19 -1.75 2.57
CA LEU A 68 3.50 -2.55 3.58
C LEU A 68 2.38 -3.36 2.91
N ILE A 69 2.58 -4.67 2.81
CA ILE A 69 1.73 -5.55 2.01
C ILE A 69 0.29 -5.64 2.52
N PRO A 70 0.01 -5.84 3.83
CA PRO A 70 -1.36 -5.89 4.31
C PRO A 70 -2.15 -4.62 4.00
N SER A 71 -1.55 -3.44 4.16
CA SER A 71 -2.22 -2.17 3.88
C SER A 71 -2.52 -1.99 2.39
N ASN A 72 -1.66 -2.49 1.51
CA ASN A 72 -1.91 -2.47 0.07
C ASN A 72 -3.06 -3.43 -0.32
N PHE A 73 -3.20 -4.61 0.31
CA PHE A 73 -4.37 -5.46 0.14
C PHE A 73 -5.65 -4.79 0.66
N PHE A 74 -5.56 -4.12 1.80
CA PHE A 74 -6.68 -3.35 2.34
C PHE A 74 -7.12 -2.22 1.38
N ALA A 75 -6.17 -1.53 0.74
CA ALA A 75 -6.45 -0.52 -0.27
C ALA A 75 -7.19 -1.13 -1.47
N VAL A 76 -6.76 -2.29 -1.99
CA VAL A 76 -7.44 -3.01 -3.08
C VAL A 76 -8.89 -3.33 -2.72
N SER A 77 -9.11 -3.91 -1.53
CA SER A 77 -10.46 -4.25 -1.06
C SER A 77 -11.34 -3.02 -0.91
N SER A 78 -10.81 -1.95 -0.30
CA SER A 78 -11.54 -0.70 -0.08
C SER A 78 -11.91 0.00 -1.38
N LEU A 79 -11.00 0.03 -2.36
CA LEU A 79 -11.28 0.62 -3.68
C LEU A 79 -12.38 -0.15 -4.43
N ARG A 80 -12.40 -1.49 -4.34
CA ARG A 80 -13.46 -2.31 -4.94
C ARG A 80 -14.82 -2.05 -4.28
N LYS A 81 -14.86 -1.96 -2.94
CA LYS A 81 -16.09 -1.60 -2.22
C LYS A 81 -16.57 -0.20 -2.55
N ALA A 82 -15.65 0.76 -2.69
CA ALA A 82 -15.99 2.10 -3.14
C ALA A 82 -16.58 2.10 -4.55
N ALA A 83 -16.05 1.29 -5.46
CA ALA A 83 -16.57 1.16 -6.82
C ALA A 83 -18.00 0.57 -6.84
N GLU A 84 -18.29 -0.44 -6.00
CA GLU A 84 -19.65 -0.98 -5.85
C GLU A 84 -20.63 0.12 -5.42
N ILE A 85 -20.30 0.88 -4.36
CA ILE A 85 -21.14 1.98 -3.85
C ILE A 85 -21.35 3.07 -4.91
N LEU A 86 -20.28 3.44 -5.61
CA LEU A 86 -20.33 4.46 -6.67
C LEU A 86 -21.23 4.02 -7.83
N THR A 87 -21.24 2.74 -8.17
CA THR A 87 -22.07 2.20 -9.24
C THR A 87 -23.53 2.06 -8.79
N GLU A 88 -23.78 1.36 -7.69
CA GLU A 88 -25.11 0.93 -7.30
C GLU A 88 -25.94 2.02 -6.59
N VAL A 89 -25.28 2.89 -5.84
CA VAL A 89 -25.95 3.89 -5.01
C VAL A 89 -25.82 5.30 -5.60
N ASN A 90 -24.63 5.66 -6.07
CA ASN A 90 -24.34 7.04 -6.45
C ASN A 90 -24.47 7.33 -7.94
N ASN A 91 -24.61 6.30 -8.77
CA ASN A 91 -24.64 6.40 -10.24
C ASN A 91 -23.46 7.21 -10.80
N ARG A 92 -22.24 6.83 -10.39
CA ARG A 92 -20.96 7.44 -10.81
C ARG A 92 -20.05 6.40 -11.50
N PRO A 93 -20.41 5.88 -12.66
CA PRO A 93 -19.70 4.77 -13.30
C PRO A 93 -18.24 5.11 -13.66
N GLU A 94 -17.96 6.35 -14.06
CA GLU A 94 -16.59 6.76 -14.40
C GLU A 94 -15.67 6.73 -13.17
N LEU A 95 -16.14 7.26 -12.04
CA LEU A 95 -15.36 7.25 -10.79
C LEU A 95 -15.23 5.84 -10.23
N ALA A 96 -16.26 5.00 -10.38
CA ALA A 96 -16.20 3.58 -10.04
C ALA A 96 -15.15 2.84 -10.86
N LYS A 97 -15.08 3.14 -12.17
CA LYS A 97 -14.05 2.58 -13.05
C LYS A 97 -12.65 2.98 -12.59
N GLU A 98 -12.42 4.23 -12.24
CA GLU A 98 -11.11 4.68 -11.73
C GLU A 98 -10.69 3.92 -10.46
N CYS A 99 -11.61 3.67 -9.53
CA CYS A 99 -11.36 2.86 -8.34
C CYS A 99 -10.98 1.41 -8.71
N THR A 100 -11.72 0.80 -9.65
CA THR A 100 -11.47 -0.57 -10.10
C THR A 100 -10.13 -0.69 -10.82
N ASP A 101 -9.81 0.26 -11.70
CA ASP A 101 -8.55 0.28 -12.43
C ASP A 101 -7.35 0.36 -11.46
N LEU A 102 -7.40 1.28 -10.50
CA LEU A 102 -6.34 1.43 -9.50
C LEU A 102 -6.22 0.17 -8.61
N ALA A 103 -7.34 -0.41 -8.18
CA ALA A 103 -7.33 -1.66 -7.42
C ALA A 103 -6.65 -2.79 -8.21
N GLY A 104 -6.95 -2.92 -9.50
CA GLY A 104 -6.33 -3.91 -10.39
C GLY A 104 -4.83 -3.70 -10.59
N GLU A 105 -4.38 -2.46 -10.68
CA GLU A 105 -2.96 -2.13 -10.77
C GLU A 105 -2.19 -2.54 -9.50
N VAL A 106 -2.71 -2.17 -8.33
CA VAL A 106 -2.10 -2.49 -7.04
C VAL A 106 -2.09 -4.01 -6.82
N GLU A 107 -3.20 -4.70 -7.11
CA GLU A 107 -3.27 -6.17 -6.99
C GLU A 107 -2.27 -6.87 -7.90
N THR A 108 -2.10 -6.40 -9.13
CA THR A 108 -1.11 -6.96 -10.07
C THR A 108 0.31 -6.83 -9.51
N ALA A 109 0.63 -5.67 -8.92
CA ALA A 109 1.91 -5.45 -8.28
C ALA A 109 2.11 -6.33 -7.04
N LEU A 110 1.07 -6.49 -6.20
CA LEU A 110 1.11 -7.39 -5.05
C LEU A 110 1.38 -8.83 -5.45
N ARG A 111 0.69 -9.34 -6.48
CA ARG A 111 0.93 -10.70 -7.00
C ARG A 111 2.37 -10.91 -7.48
N LYS A 112 2.98 -9.87 -8.03
CA LYS A 112 4.34 -9.93 -8.57
C LYS A 112 5.44 -9.79 -7.51
N TYR A 113 5.27 -8.91 -6.53
CA TYR A 113 6.35 -8.48 -5.65
C TYR A 113 6.16 -8.85 -4.18
N ALA A 114 4.93 -9.15 -3.75
CA ALA A 114 4.63 -9.40 -2.34
C ALA A 114 4.90 -10.83 -1.88
N THR A 115 5.24 -11.73 -2.77
CA THR A 115 5.43 -13.15 -2.46
C THR A 115 6.89 -13.52 -2.24
N TYR A 116 7.12 -14.46 -1.33
CA TYR A 116 8.42 -15.04 -1.01
C TYR A 116 8.32 -16.55 -0.99
N ASN A 117 9.29 -17.24 -1.62
CA ASN A 117 9.37 -18.70 -1.59
C ASN A 117 10.11 -19.16 -0.33
N HIS A 118 9.33 -19.42 0.72
CA HIS A 118 9.89 -19.89 1.98
C HIS A 118 10.28 -21.38 1.90
N PRO A 119 11.51 -21.79 2.32
CA PRO A 119 12.01 -23.16 2.13
C PRO A 119 11.17 -24.24 2.83
N LYS A 120 10.43 -23.89 3.89
CA LYS A 120 9.59 -24.82 4.64
C LYS A 120 8.11 -24.72 4.29
N TYR A 121 7.61 -23.53 3.96
CA TYR A 121 6.17 -23.27 3.83
C TYR A 121 5.72 -22.99 2.40
N GLY A 122 6.63 -23.04 1.42
CA GLY A 122 6.34 -22.70 0.05
C GLY A 122 6.11 -21.18 -0.15
N THR A 123 5.26 -20.81 -1.09
CA THR A 123 5.01 -19.41 -1.39
C THR A 123 4.13 -18.77 -0.30
N ILE A 124 4.66 -17.75 0.35
CA ILE A 124 3.97 -16.96 1.38
C ILE A 124 4.02 -15.48 1.01
N TYR A 125 3.17 -14.68 1.63
CA TYR A 125 3.29 -13.21 1.54
C TYR A 125 4.36 -12.70 2.50
N ALA A 126 5.13 -11.71 2.04
CA ALA A 126 5.96 -10.91 2.93
C ALA A 126 5.09 -9.84 3.63
N PHE A 127 5.55 -9.32 4.74
CA PHE A 127 4.89 -8.23 5.45
C PHE A 127 5.24 -6.87 4.83
N GLU A 128 6.53 -6.67 4.52
CA GLU A 128 7.02 -5.49 3.80
C GLU A 128 7.97 -5.90 2.68
N VAL A 129 8.01 -5.13 1.60
CA VAL A 129 8.96 -5.29 0.49
C VAL A 129 9.48 -3.93 0.04
N ASP A 130 10.67 -3.91 -0.57
CA ASP A 130 11.27 -2.70 -1.12
C ASP A 130 11.13 -2.57 -2.65
N GLY A 131 10.66 -3.66 -3.30
CA GLY A 131 10.54 -3.74 -4.74
C GLY A 131 11.83 -4.11 -5.49
N PHE A 132 12.94 -4.26 -4.78
CA PHE A 132 14.22 -4.68 -5.33
C PHE A 132 14.57 -6.15 -4.99
N GLY A 133 13.60 -6.88 -4.41
CA GLY A 133 13.75 -8.27 -4.04
C GLY A 133 14.02 -8.50 -2.56
N ASN A 134 14.05 -7.47 -1.73
CA ASN A 134 14.14 -7.63 -0.29
C ASN A 134 12.75 -7.76 0.34
N HIS A 135 12.65 -8.69 1.29
CA HIS A 135 11.40 -9.06 1.96
C HIS A 135 11.59 -9.06 3.47
N LEU A 136 10.66 -8.46 4.19
CA LEU A 136 10.57 -8.58 5.64
C LEU A 136 9.49 -9.61 5.97
N LEU A 137 9.91 -10.71 6.59
CA LEU A 137 9.03 -11.82 6.98
C LEU A 137 8.67 -11.69 8.45
N MET A 138 7.59 -11.02 8.73
CA MET A 138 6.98 -10.86 10.04
C MET A 138 5.48 -10.61 9.86
N ASP A 139 4.77 -10.35 10.92
CA ASP A 139 3.46 -9.73 10.92
C ASP A 139 3.32 -8.82 12.15
N ASP A 140 2.34 -7.93 12.10
CA ASP A 140 1.98 -7.04 13.20
C ASP A 140 0.53 -7.35 13.59
N ALA A 141 0.25 -7.48 14.88
CA ALA A 141 -1.09 -7.82 15.37
C ALA A 141 -2.13 -6.71 15.15
N ASN A 142 -1.70 -5.52 14.75
CA ASN A 142 -2.61 -4.41 14.43
C ASN A 142 -3.13 -4.52 12.99
N VAL A 143 -4.42 -4.31 12.80
CA VAL A 143 -5.08 -4.40 11.49
C VAL A 143 -4.83 -3.13 10.66
N PRO A 144 -4.50 -3.26 9.37
CA PRO A 144 -4.39 -4.48 8.57
C PRO A 144 -3.11 -5.28 8.81
N SER A 145 -3.23 -6.60 8.88
CA SER A 145 -2.13 -7.56 9.06
C SER A 145 -2.26 -8.73 8.08
N LEU A 146 -1.22 -9.55 7.91
CA LEU A 146 -1.29 -10.73 7.04
C LEU A 146 -2.32 -11.75 7.56
N ILE A 147 -2.44 -11.90 8.89
CA ILE A 147 -3.41 -12.78 9.52
C ILE A 147 -4.85 -12.29 9.30
N ALA A 148 -5.05 -10.98 9.15
CA ALA A 148 -6.36 -10.38 8.92
C ALA A 148 -6.80 -10.39 7.44
N LEU A 149 -5.95 -10.78 6.48
CA LEU A 149 -6.29 -10.78 5.05
C LEU A 149 -7.52 -11.61 4.65
N PRO A 150 -7.87 -12.73 5.34
CA PRO A 150 -9.08 -13.48 5.00
C PRO A 150 -10.40 -12.77 5.34
N TYR A 151 -10.39 -11.70 6.09
CA TYR A 151 -11.57 -10.95 6.56
C TYR A 151 -11.67 -9.59 5.88
#